data_1a56aa8c27fd3a6573a57cd0a599a2c3
#
_entry.id   1a56aa8c27fd3a6573a57cd0a599a2c3
#
_cell.length_a   1.000
_cell.length_b   1.000
_cell.length_c   1.000
_cell.angle_alpha   90.00
_cell.angle_beta   90.00
_cell.angle_gamma   90.00
#
_symmetry.space_group_name_H-M   'P 1'
#
loop_
_entity.id
_entity.type
_entity.pdbx_description
1 polymer ?
#
loop_
_entity_poly.entity_id
_entity_poly.type
_entity_poly.pdbx_seq_one_letter_code
_entity_poly.pdbx_strand_id
1 'polypeptide(L)'
;MNKHLRVSVGIPAYNEEANIKQLLLNILNQHEIGFVLDAVYVISDGNEDRTASEVRSVNDNRVQLHMNKSRRGQVYAQNMIFTLANSDIVVILEADTNPQDENYLARLIEPIIADSNVGLVQGNAAPLSAHTFLGRSVKAQIEIYCAVSSKYRDVLAWVTSGRGGRAFARYVYKKIVWPDMVPEDAYAFLWCHTNSILTVFQESAICHFRCPEIFPDFFKERTKIAA
;
A
#
# COMPACT_ATOMS: atom_id res chain seq x y z
N MET A 1 -16.51 20.87 18.29
CA MET A 1 -15.97 19.49 18.35
C MET A 1 -15.06 19.33 17.14
N ASN A 2 -13.74 19.24 17.32
CA ASN A 2 -12.85 18.93 16.22
C ASN A 2 -13.16 17.52 15.73
N LYS A 3 -13.76 17.41 14.54
CA LYS A 3 -14.02 16.13 13.90
C LYS A 3 -12.66 15.56 13.47
N HIS A 4 -12.14 14.59 14.22
CA HIS A 4 -10.95 13.85 13.79
C HIS A 4 -11.23 13.18 12.44
N LEU A 5 -10.28 13.29 11.52
CA LEU A 5 -10.36 12.58 10.23
C LEU A 5 -10.33 11.07 10.46
N ARG A 6 -11.21 10.35 9.81
CA ARG A 6 -11.25 8.88 9.86
C ARG A 6 -10.38 8.33 8.74
N VAL A 7 -9.46 7.44 9.10
CA VAL A 7 -8.56 6.76 8.16
C VAL A 7 -8.83 5.26 8.22
N SER A 8 -8.99 4.63 7.07
CA SER A 8 -8.98 3.17 6.96
C SER A 8 -7.76 2.71 6.19
N VAL A 9 -7.25 1.53 6.54
CA VAL A 9 -6.16 0.88 5.82
C VAL A 9 -6.71 -0.33 5.09
N GLY A 10 -6.35 -0.52 3.83
CA GLY A 10 -6.71 -1.68 3.02
C GLY A 10 -5.47 -2.47 2.61
N ILE A 11 -5.52 -3.78 2.77
CA ILE A 11 -4.41 -4.70 2.52
C ILE A 11 -4.91 -5.86 1.64
N PRO A 12 -4.62 -5.83 0.33
CA PRO A 12 -4.72 -7.02 -0.51
C PRO A 12 -3.68 -8.06 -0.05
N ALA A 13 -4.09 -9.31 0.20
CA ALA A 13 -3.19 -10.36 0.70
C ALA A 13 -3.38 -11.66 -0.07
N TYR A 14 -2.29 -12.20 -0.62
CA TYR A 14 -2.25 -13.52 -1.26
C TYR A 14 -0.99 -14.27 -0.86
N ASN A 15 -1.15 -15.31 -0.01
CA ASN A 15 -0.08 -16.14 0.55
C ASN A 15 1.00 -15.30 1.27
N GLU A 16 0.56 -14.57 2.30
CA GLU A 16 1.40 -13.65 3.10
C GLU A 16 1.47 -14.04 4.58
N GLU A 17 1.37 -15.35 4.89
CA GLU A 17 1.41 -15.84 6.28
C GLU A 17 2.64 -15.37 7.07
N ALA A 18 3.76 -15.14 6.39
CA ALA A 18 5.01 -14.70 7.02
C ALA A 18 5.04 -13.21 7.39
N ASN A 19 4.19 -12.38 6.77
CA ASN A 19 4.28 -10.92 6.87
C ASN A 19 3.05 -10.29 7.50
N ILE A 20 1.84 -10.79 7.19
CA ILE A 20 0.57 -10.11 7.44
C ILE A 20 0.34 -9.75 8.92
N LYS A 21 0.68 -10.64 9.84
CA LYS A 21 0.49 -10.41 11.28
C LYS A 21 1.33 -9.25 11.78
N GLN A 22 2.63 -9.21 11.39
CA GLN A 22 3.52 -8.13 11.80
C GLN A 22 3.09 -6.79 11.22
N LEU A 23 2.67 -6.76 9.95
CA LEU A 23 2.13 -5.56 9.33
C LEU A 23 0.90 -5.03 10.08
N LEU A 24 -0.06 -5.91 10.41
CA LEU A 24 -1.25 -5.52 11.17
C LEU A 24 -0.90 -4.94 12.54
N LEU A 25 0.00 -5.57 13.29
CA LEU A 25 0.46 -5.05 14.58
C LEU A 25 1.10 -3.66 14.44
N ASN A 26 1.91 -3.46 13.41
CA ASN A 26 2.54 -2.16 13.17
C ASN A 26 1.56 -1.08 12.74
N ILE A 27 0.49 -1.43 12.01
CA ILE A 27 -0.58 -0.49 11.66
C ILE A 27 -1.42 -0.13 12.90
N LEU A 28 -1.73 -1.10 13.74
CA LEU A 28 -2.52 -0.88 14.95
C LEU A 28 -1.78 -0.05 16.02
N ASN A 29 -0.45 -0.05 15.98
CA ASN A 29 0.42 0.74 16.86
C ASN A 29 0.77 2.13 16.30
N GLN A 30 0.21 2.53 15.16
CA GLN A 30 0.47 3.87 14.62
C GLN A 30 -0.08 4.96 15.55
N HIS A 31 0.68 6.03 15.73
CA HIS A 31 0.24 7.21 16.46
C HIS A 31 -0.85 7.95 15.68
N GLU A 32 -2.02 8.07 16.25
CA GLU A 32 -3.19 8.73 15.65
C GLU A 32 -3.09 10.26 15.75
N ILE A 33 -2.11 10.85 15.03
CA ILE A 33 -1.83 12.30 15.04
C ILE A 33 -2.71 12.98 13.98
N GLY A 34 -3.75 13.65 14.42
CA GLY A 34 -4.70 14.37 13.53
C GLY A 34 -5.75 13.48 12.86
N PHE A 35 -5.75 12.18 13.11
CA PHE A 35 -6.72 11.23 12.59
C PHE A 35 -7.09 10.17 13.62
N VAL A 36 -8.09 9.35 13.29
CA VAL A 36 -8.45 8.12 14.02
C VAL A 36 -8.38 6.95 13.04
N LEU A 37 -7.73 5.86 13.42
CA LEU A 37 -7.73 4.60 12.66
C LEU A 37 -9.07 3.89 12.83
N ASP A 38 -9.90 4.00 11.81
CA ASP A 38 -11.30 3.53 11.81
C ASP A 38 -11.43 2.03 11.56
N ALA A 39 -10.72 1.52 10.54
CA ALA A 39 -10.74 0.10 10.19
C ALA A 39 -9.48 -0.31 9.41
N VAL A 40 -9.15 -1.60 9.48
CA VAL A 40 -8.13 -2.26 8.65
C VAL A 40 -8.79 -3.39 7.89
N TYR A 41 -9.00 -3.20 6.59
CA TYR A 41 -9.61 -4.20 5.70
C TYR A 41 -8.52 -5.11 5.12
N VAL A 42 -8.57 -6.40 5.42
CA VAL A 42 -7.69 -7.40 4.79
C VAL A 42 -8.52 -8.21 3.80
N ILE A 43 -8.14 -8.15 2.52
CA ILE A 43 -8.77 -8.97 1.48
C ILE A 43 -7.86 -10.18 1.22
N SER A 44 -8.26 -11.31 1.78
CA SER A 44 -7.61 -12.62 1.62
C SER A 44 -8.03 -13.24 0.29
N ASP A 45 -7.17 -13.18 -0.73
CA ASP A 45 -7.54 -13.44 -2.12
C ASP A 45 -7.25 -14.89 -2.55
N GLY A 46 -8.03 -15.85 -2.01
CA GLY A 46 -7.89 -17.27 -2.34
C GLY A 46 -6.59 -17.88 -1.82
N ASN A 47 -6.18 -17.52 -0.58
CA ASN A 47 -4.96 -18.02 0.04
C ASN A 47 -4.99 -19.53 0.26
N GLU A 48 -3.84 -20.18 0.02
CA GLU A 48 -3.60 -21.62 0.25
C GLU A 48 -2.74 -21.86 1.51
N ASP A 49 -2.25 -20.78 2.14
CA ASP A 49 -1.41 -20.80 3.35
C ASP A 49 -2.20 -20.35 4.60
N ARG A 50 -1.48 -20.06 5.68
CA ARG A 50 -2.07 -19.62 6.96
C ARG A 50 -2.39 -18.13 7.04
N THR A 51 -2.35 -17.36 5.94
CA THR A 51 -2.59 -15.91 5.94
C THR A 51 -3.87 -15.55 6.71
N ALA A 52 -4.99 -16.21 6.42
CA ALA A 52 -6.26 -15.90 7.08
C ALA A 52 -6.25 -16.22 8.59
N SER A 53 -5.55 -17.26 9.03
CA SER A 53 -5.40 -17.60 10.44
C SER A 53 -4.49 -16.61 11.18
N GLU A 54 -3.43 -16.13 10.53
CA GLU A 54 -2.57 -15.09 11.09
C GLU A 54 -3.33 -13.76 11.27
N VAL A 55 -4.18 -13.36 10.31
CA VAL A 55 -5.04 -12.18 10.47
C VAL A 55 -5.98 -12.35 11.67
N ARG A 56 -6.65 -13.50 11.80
CA ARG A 56 -7.57 -13.75 12.93
C ARG A 56 -6.86 -13.80 14.28
N SER A 57 -5.58 -14.13 14.31
CA SER A 57 -4.77 -14.14 15.54
C SER A 57 -4.53 -12.73 16.11
N VAL A 58 -4.71 -11.69 15.28
CA VAL A 58 -4.68 -10.29 15.70
C VAL A 58 -6.07 -9.95 16.23
N ASN A 59 -6.27 -10.09 17.53
CA ASN A 59 -7.55 -9.90 18.18
C ASN A 59 -7.86 -8.40 18.42
N ASP A 60 -8.10 -7.64 17.34
CA ASP A 60 -8.48 -6.23 17.36
C ASP A 60 -9.74 -6.03 16.51
N ASN A 61 -10.74 -5.35 17.07
CA ASN A 61 -12.05 -5.13 16.44
C ASN A 61 -12.00 -4.21 15.20
N ARG A 62 -10.94 -3.46 15.02
CA ARG A 62 -10.69 -2.65 13.81
C ARG A 62 -10.29 -3.49 12.61
N VAL A 63 -9.78 -4.72 12.82
CA VAL A 63 -9.33 -5.62 11.74
C VAL A 63 -10.51 -6.40 11.18
N GLN A 64 -10.80 -6.21 9.90
CA GLN A 64 -11.88 -6.87 9.17
C GLN A 64 -11.33 -7.76 8.07
N LEU A 65 -11.46 -9.07 8.21
CA LEU A 65 -11.01 -10.05 7.24
C LEU A 65 -12.14 -10.41 6.26
N HIS A 66 -11.89 -10.17 4.98
CA HIS A 66 -12.75 -10.60 3.88
C HIS A 66 -12.05 -11.67 3.06
N MET A 67 -12.70 -12.80 2.84
CA MET A 67 -12.09 -13.97 2.18
C MET A 67 -12.75 -14.24 0.83
N ASN A 68 -11.95 -14.27 -0.22
CA ASN A 68 -12.35 -14.80 -1.53
C ASN A 68 -12.12 -16.31 -1.58
N LYS A 69 -13.04 -17.03 -2.22
CA LYS A 69 -12.91 -18.48 -2.43
C LYS A 69 -11.83 -18.85 -3.43
N SER A 70 -11.51 -17.96 -4.36
CA SER A 70 -10.48 -18.13 -5.39
C SER A 70 -9.77 -16.80 -5.62
N ARG A 71 -8.57 -16.86 -6.16
CA ARG A 71 -7.77 -15.68 -6.50
C ARG A 71 -8.48 -14.85 -7.57
N ARG A 72 -8.61 -13.55 -7.33
CA ARG A 72 -9.24 -12.56 -8.21
C ARG A 72 -8.31 -11.42 -8.60
N GLY A 73 -7.15 -11.34 -7.97
CA GLY A 73 -6.12 -10.35 -8.24
C GLY A 73 -6.21 -9.07 -7.42
N GLN A 74 -5.12 -8.32 -7.47
CA GLN A 74 -4.91 -7.12 -6.65
C GLN A 74 -5.92 -6.01 -6.97
N VAL A 75 -6.22 -5.80 -8.25
CA VAL A 75 -7.21 -4.83 -8.72
C VAL A 75 -8.59 -5.07 -8.10
N TYR A 76 -9.05 -6.32 -8.12
CA TYR A 76 -10.31 -6.69 -7.48
C TYR A 76 -10.30 -6.41 -5.97
N ALA A 77 -9.21 -6.78 -5.29
CA ALA A 77 -9.09 -6.57 -3.85
C ALA A 77 -9.11 -5.06 -3.49
N GLN A 78 -8.43 -4.21 -4.27
CA GLN A 78 -8.44 -2.76 -4.06
C GLN A 78 -9.82 -2.14 -4.32
N ASN A 79 -10.52 -2.54 -5.41
CA ASN A 79 -11.89 -2.10 -5.66
C ASN A 79 -12.84 -2.52 -4.54
N MET A 80 -12.67 -3.73 -3.98
CA MET A 80 -13.45 -4.20 -2.84
C MET A 80 -13.17 -3.35 -1.58
N ILE A 81 -11.91 -3.03 -1.28
CA ILE A 81 -11.55 -2.14 -0.16
C ILE A 81 -12.25 -0.79 -0.31
N PHE A 82 -12.22 -0.18 -1.48
CA PHE A 82 -12.85 1.12 -1.73
C PHE A 82 -14.38 1.08 -1.63
N THR A 83 -14.98 -0.07 -1.92
CA THR A 83 -16.42 -0.29 -1.73
C THR A 83 -16.78 -0.39 -0.24
N LEU A 84 -15.99 -1.12 0.54
CA LEU A 84 -16.21 -1.33 1.98
C LEU A 84 -15.93 -0.07 2.81
N ALA A 85 -14.89 0.67 2.45
CA ALA A 85 -14.44 1.82 3.21
C ALA A 85 -15.45 2.97 3.20
N ASN A 86 -15.61 3.62 4.36
CA ASN A 86 -16.46 4.80 4.53
C ASN A 86 -15.75 5.91 5.35
N SER A 87 -14.43 5.91 5.35
CA SER A 87 -13.57 6.89 6.03
C SER A 87 -13.30 8.12 5.16
N ASP A 88 -12.65 9.13 5.71
CA ASP A 88 -12.27 10.35 4.98
C ASP A 88 -11.06 10.10 4.08
N ILE A 89 -10.16 9.19 4.50
CA ILE A 89 -8.97 8.77 3.75
C ILE A 89 -8.90 7.24 3.78
N VAL A 90 -8.51 6.62 2.66
CA VAL A 90 -8.15 5.20 2.58
C VAL A 90 -6.69 5.08 2.21
N VAL A 91 -5.94 4.31 3.00
CA VAL A 91 -4.56 3.94 2.72
C VAL A 91 -4.51 2.52 2.20
N ILE A 92 -3.88 2.29 1.06
CA ILE A 92 -3.58 0.95 0.53
C ILE A 92 -2.13 0.61 0.83
N LEU A 93 -1.90 -0.54 1.48
CA LEU A 93 -0.59 -1.11 1.76
C LEU A 93 -0.47 -2.50 1.15
N GLU A 94 0.71 -2.85 0.67
CA GLU A 94 1.02 -4.22 0.25
C GLU A 94 1.34 -5.07 1.48
N ALA A 95 0.91 -6.34 1.48
CA ALA A 95 1.01 -7.23 2.63
C ALA A 95 2.46 -7.62 2.98
N ASP A 96 3.40 -7.47 2.04
CA ASP A 96 4.84 -7.74 2.20
C ASP A 96 5.68 -6.50 2.57
N THR A 97 5.01 -5.38 2.91
CA THR A 97 5.65 -4.14 3.34
C THR A 97 5.51 -3.90 4.85
N ASN A 98 6.34 -3.03 5.38
CA ASN A 98 6.34 -2.70 6.80
C ASN A 98 6.62 -1.22 7.02
N PRO A 99 5.72 -0.45 7.64
CA PRO A 99 5.97 0.93 8.06
C PRO A 99 7.26 1.05 8.86
N GLN A 100 8.06 2.08 8.57
CA GLN A 100 9.35 2.28 9.22
C GLN A 100 9.22 2.53 10.72
N ASP A 101 8.18 3.26 11.13
CA ASP A 101 7.91 3.64 12.51
C ASP A 101 6.42 3.96 12.75
N GLU A 102 6.08 4.33 13.98
CA GLU A 102 4.71 4.57 14.44
C GLU A 102 4.10 5.89 13.93
N ASN A 103 4.84 6.74 13.22
CA ASN A 103 4.35 8.00 12.64
C ASN A 103 4.14 7.91 11.12
N TYR A 104 4.31 6.72 10.54
CA TYR A 104 4.22 6.52 9.09
C TYR A 104 2.86 6.96 8.52
N LEU A 105 1.74 6.51 9.11
CA LEU A 105 0.41 6.89 8.62
C LEU A 105 0.17 8.40 8.72
N ALA A 106 0.56 9.02 9.83
CA ALA A 106 0.43 10.46 10.03
C ALA A 106 1.18 11.24 8.93
N ARG A 107 2.43 10.84 8.63
CA ARG A 107 3.20 11.47 7.55
C ARG A 107 2.60 11.21 6.17
N LEU A 108 2.12 9.99 5.91
CA LEU A 108 1.56 9.65 4.59
C LEU A 108 0.30 10.46 4.27
N ILE A 109 -0.55 10.72 5.24
CA ILE A 109 -1.82 11.43 5.03
C ILE A 109 -1.70 12.96 5.19
N GLU A 110 -0.59 13.45 5.75
CA GLU A 110 -0.38 14.87 6.03
C GLU A 110 -0.63 15.78 4.82
N PRO A 111 -0.19 15.47 3.57
CA PRO A 111 -0.47 16.32 2.43
C PRO A 111 -1.97 16.45 2.09
N ILE A 112 -2.76 15.39 2.31
CA ILE A 112 -4.23 15.46 2.12
C ILE A 112 -4.89 16.32 3.21
N ILE A 113 -4.34 16.31 4.43
CA ILE A 113 -4.84 17.14 5.54
C ILE A 113 -4.51 18.61 5.29
N ALA A 114 -3.29 18.90 4.79
CA ALA A 114 -2.79 20.24 4.57
C ALA A 114 -3.44 20.94 3.38
N ASP A 115 -3.77 20.22 2.30
CA ASP A 115 -4.37 20.77 1.10
C ASP A 115 -5.49 19.86 0.56
N SER A 116 -6.72 20.35 0.59
CA SER A 116 -7.91 19.63 0.11
C SER A 116 -7.90 19.31 -1.39
N ASN A 117 -7.02 19.91 -2.19
CA ASN A 117 -6.83 19.59 -3.61
C ASN A 117 -5.98 18.33 -3.81
N VAL A 118 -5.21 17.91 -2.79
CA VAL A 118 -4.45 16.67 -2.83
C VAL A 118 -5.39 15.48 -2.70
N GLY A 119 -5.45 14.67 -3.75
CA GLY A 119 -6.32 13.49 -3.79
C GLY A 119 -5.60 12.17 -3.64
N LEU A 120 -4.32 12.12 -4.00
CA LEU A 120 -3.49 10.93 -3.93
C LEU A 120 -2.11 11.28 -3.34
N VAL A 121 -1.69 10.53 -2.34
CA VAL A 121 -0.32 10.60 -1.82
C VAL A 121 0.34 9.24 -1.98
N GLN A 122 1.53 9.24 -2.56
CA GLN A 122 2.40 8.09 -2.68
C GLN A 122 3.48 8.17 -1.60
N GLY A 123 3.62 7.13 -0.78
CA GLY A 123 4.71 7.00 0.18
C GLY A 123 6.00 6.48 -0.48
N ASN A 124 7.05 6.48 0.30
CA ASN A 124 8.39 6.06 -0.11
C ASN A 124 8.63 4.57 0.23
N ALA A 125 9.26 3.84 -0.68
CA ALA A 125 9.61 2.44 -0.49
C ALA A 125 11.12 2.27 -0.32
N ALA A 126 11.56 1.65 0.77
CA ALA A 126 12.97 1.41 1.04
C ALA A 126 13.25 -0.09 1.20
N PRO A 127 14.10 -0.70 0.34
CA PRO A 127 14.47 -2.09 0.48
C PRO A 127 15.33 -2.32 1.74
N LEU A 128 15.01 -3.37 2.50
CA LEU A 128 15.82 -3.83 3.62
C LEU A 128 17.17 -4.35 3.16
N SER A 129 18.10 -4.54 4.10
CA SER A 129 19.39 -5.15 3.83
C SER A 129 19.23 -6.55 3.26
N ALA A 130 20.00 -6.86 2.22
CA ALA A 130 20.00 -8.15 1.55
C ALA A 130 21.31 -8.90 1.83
N HIS A 131 21.24 -10.21 1.99
CA HIS A 131 22.38 -11.05 2.43
C HIS A 131 23.03 -11.79 1.27
N THR A 132 22.25 -12.24 0.28
CA THR A 132 22.78 -12.96 -0.89
C THR A 132 23.27 -12.00 -1.98
N PHE A 133 24.06 -12.53 -2.93
CA PHE A 133 24.47 -11.77 -4.10
C PHE A 133 23.26 -11.31 -4.94
N LEU A 134 22.27 -12.21 -5.13
CA LEU A 134 21.04 -11.90 -5.86
C LEU A 134 20.26 -10.77 -5.15
N GLY A 135 20.02 -10.89 -3.85
CA GLY A 135 19.29 -9.89 -3.08
C GLY A 135 19.97 -8.53 -3.11
N ARG A 136 21.32 -8.47 -2.96
CA ARG A 136 22.09 -7.23 -3.08
C ARG A 136 21.99 -6.60 -4.47
N SER A 137 22.00 -7.43 -5.53
CA SER A 137 21.87 -6.96 -6.91
C SER A 137 20.49 -6.37 -7.17
N VAL A 138 19.43 -7.03 -6.71
CA VAL A 138 18.04 -6.53 -6.80
C VAL A 138 17.87 -5.23 -6.02
N LYS A 139 18.40 -5.19 -4.78
CA LYS A 139 18.39 -3.97 -3.97
C LYS A 139 19.08 -2.81 -4.68
N ALA A 140 20.29 -3.00 -5.20
CA ALA A 140 21.03 -1.96 -5.92
C ALA A 140 20.25 -1.46 -7.16
N GLN A 141 19.62 -2.38 -7.91
CA GLN A 141 18.76 -2.00 -9.05
C GLN A 141 17.62 -1.09 -8.61
N ILE A 142 16.94 -1.42 -7.49
CA ILE A 142 15.83 -0.63 -6.95
C ILE A 142 16.32 0.73 -6.48
N GLU A 143 17.44 0.79 -5.76
CA GLU A 143 18.04 2.06 -5.27
C GLU A 143 18.42 2.99 -6.43
N ILE A 144 19.04 2.45 -7.48
CA ILE A 144 19.36 3.22 -8.72
C ILE A 144 18.06 3.73 -9.36
N TYR A 145 17.06 2.86 -9.48
CA TYR A 145 15.77 3.24 -10.05
C TYR A 145 15.11 4.36 -9.24
N CYS A 146 15.06 4.25 -7.91
CA CYS A 146 14.53 5.29 -7.04
C CYS A 146 15.32 6.60 -7.15
N ALA A 147 16.66 6.54 -7.21
CA ALA A 147 17.51 7.71 -7.35
C ALA A 147 17.33 8.43 -8.70
N VAL A 148 17.14 7.68 -9.79
CA VAL A 148 16.83 8.26 -11.11
C VAL A 148 15.43 8.84 -11.13
N SER A 149 14.43 8.09 -10.66
CA SER A 149 13.03 8.52 -10.64
C SER A 149 12.84 9.78 -9.80
N SER A 150 13.58 9.94 -8.70
CA SER A 150 13.51 11.13 -7.85
C SER A 150 13.88 12.43 -8.58
N LYS A 151 14.75 12.36 -9.59
CA LYS A 151 15.16 13.53 -10.41
C LYS A 151 14.09 13.94 -11.44
N TYR A 152 13.20 13.05 -11.78
CA TYR A 152 12.19 13.23 -12.82
C TYR A 152 10.75 13.11 -12.28
N ARG A 153 10.55 13.38 -10.99
CA ARG A 153 9.26 13.21 -10.30
C ARG A 153 8.11 13.95 -10.96
N ASP A 154 8.38 15.14 -11.44
CA ASP A 154 7.34 15.97 -12.11
C ASP A 154 6.86 15.37 -13.42
N VAL A 155 7.65 14.50 -14.05
CA VAL A 155 7.35 13.86 -15.34
C VAL A 155 7.03 12.37 -15.18
N LEU A 156 7.61 11.71 -14.18
CA LEU A 156 7.57 10.26 -13.98
C LEU A 156 7.02 9.85 -12.61
N ALA A 157 6.16 10.66 -11.98
CA ALA A 157 5.60 10.38 -10.66
C ALA A 157 4.85 9.02 -10.59
N TRP A 158 4.35 8.51 -11.73
CA TRP A 158 3.78 7.18 -11.86
C TRP A 158 4.80 6.03 -11.78
N VAL A 159 6.09 6.35 -11.92
CA VAL A 159 7.19 5.36 -11.94
C VAL A 159 7.67 5.03 -10.53
N THR A 160 7.37 5.86 -9.52
CA THR A 160 7.69 5.59 -8.12
C THR A 160 6.66 4.64 -7.51
N SER A 161 6.82 3.37 -7.80
CA SER A 161 5.89 2.27 -7.57
C SER A 161 5.33 2.10 -6.15
N GLY A 162 4.13 1.54 -6.10
CA GLY A 162 3.20 1.29 -5.02
C GLY A 162 3.67 0.77 -3.66
N ARG A 163 4.86 0.21 -3.51
CA ARG A 163 5.34 -0.41 -2.24
C ARG A 163 5.48 0.55 -1.06
N GLY A 164 5.56 1.84 -1.30
CA GLY A 164 5.58 2.86 -0.24
C GLY A 164 4.21 3.14 0.38
N GLY A 165 3.17 2.45 -0.06
CA GLY A 165 1.78 2.73 0.32
C GLY A 165 1.21 3.95 -0.40
N ARG A 166 -0.12 3.99 -0.49
CA ARG A 166 -0.87 5.07 -1.17
C ARG A 166 -2.04 5.52 -0.31
N ALA A 167 -2.16 6.82 -0.07
CA ALA A 167 -3.30 7.41 0.59
C ALA A 167 -4.21 8.09 -0.43
N PHE A 168 -5.51 7.79 -0.36
CA PHE A 168 -6.53 8.31 -1.26
C PHE A 168 -7.55 9.13 -0.46
N ALA A 169 -7.77 10.38 -0.85
CA ALA A 169 -8.84 11.19 -0.30
C ALA A 169 -10.22 10.61 -0.69
N ARG A 170 -11.24 10.86 0.14
CA ARG A 170 -12.59 10.33 -0.08
C ARG A 170 -13.15 10.61 -1.47
N TYR A 171 -12.98 11.82 -1.97
CA TYR A 171 -13.51 12.23 -3.28
C TYR A 171 -12.82 11.52 -4.46
N VAL A 172 -11.64 10.92 -4.23
CA VAL A 172 -10.90 10.09 -5.20
C VAL A 172 -11.36 8.64 -5.10
N TYR A 173 -11.18 7.98 -3.93
CA TYR A 173 -11.45 6.54 -3.83
C TYR A 173 -12.92 6.17 -4.03
N LYS A 174 -13.84 7.12 -3.87
CA LYS A 174 -15.27 6.91 -4.18
C LYS A 174 -15.61 7.02 -5.66
N LYS A 175 -14.68 7.48 -6.50
CA LYS A 175 -14.91 7.66 -7.94
C LYS A 175 -14.02 6.77 -8.80
N ILE A 176 -12.79 6.51 -8.36
CA ILE A 176 -11.86 5.67 -9.10
C ILE A 176 -12.29 4.21 -9.02
N VAL A 177 -12.30 3.55 -10.18
CA VAL A 177 -12.51 2.10 -10.30
C VAL A 177 -11.43 1.59 -11.24
N TRP A 178 -10.61 0.66 -10.76
CA TRP A 178 -9.59 0.07 -11.61
C TRP A 178 -10.25 -0.92 -12.57
N PRO A 179 -10.03 -0.76 -13.90
CA PRO A 179 -10.40 -1.81 -14.85
C PRO A 179 -9.52 -3.05 -14.64
N ASP A 180 -10.02 -4.21 -15.05
CA ASP A 180 -9.25 -5.44 -14.97
C ASP A 180 -7.93 -5.36 -15.77
N MET A 181 -6.88 -6.02 -15.26
CA MET A 181 -5.59 -6.18 -15.93
C MET A 181 -4.80 -4.88 -16.19
N VAL A 182 -4.88 -3.90 -15.30
CA VAL A 182 -4.03 -2.71 -15.37
C VAL A 182 -3.01 -2.70 -14.22
N PRO A 183 -1.82 -2.09 -14.42
CA PRO A 183 -0.95 -1.71 -13.31
C PRO A 183 -1.67 -0.67 -12.44
N GLU A 184 -2.11 -1.07 -11.25
CA GLU A 184 -3.04 -0.27 -10.44
C GLU A 184 -2.42 1.02 -9.91
N ASP A 185 -1.11 1.03 -9.67
CA ASP A 185 -0.35 2.20 -9.24
C ASP A 185 -0.24 3.26 -10.34
N ALA A 186 0.17 2.84 -11.53
CA ALA A 186 0.23 3.71 -12.71
C ALA A 186 -1.16 4.24 -13.08
N TYR A 187 -2.18 3.38 -13.04
CA TYR A 187 -3.55 3.77 -13.35
C TYR A 187 -4.06 4.83 -12.38
N ALA A 188 -3.86 4.64 -11.07
CA ALA A 188 -4.30 5.60 -10.05
C ALA A 188 -3.70 6.99 -10.29
N PHE A 189 -2.40 7.06 -10.60
CA PHE A 189 -1.73 8.30 -10.92
C PHE A 189 -2.30 8.96 -12.19
N LEU A 190 -2.39 8.20 -13.29
CA LEU A 190 -2.92 8.70 -14.57
C LEU A 190 -4.37 9.16 -14.44
N TRP A 191 -5.18 8.41 -13.69
CA TRP A 191 -6.57 8.78 -13.43
C TRP A 191 -6.65 10.12 -12.67
N CYS A 192 -5.85 10.30 -11.62
CA CYS A 192 -5.77 11.57 -10.90
C CYS A 192 -5.34 12.71 -11.84
N HIS A 193 -4.29 12.49 -12.63
CA HIS A 193 -3.77 13.48 -13.57
C HIS A 193 -4.83 13.90 -14.61
N THR A 194 -5.53 12.94 -15.23
CA THR A 194 -6.58 13.24 -16.22
C THR A 194 -7.82 13.92 -15.62
N ASN A 195 -8.03 13.79 -14.31
CA ASN A 195 -9.10 14.47 -13.59
C ASN A 195 -8.64 15.75 -12.87
N SER A 196 -7.45 16.26 -13.16
CA SER A 196 -6.86 17.47 -12.55
C SER A 196 -6.79 17.42 -11.02
N ILE A 197 -6.52 16.23 -10.48
CA ILE A 197 -6.36 15.97 -9.04
C ILE A 197 -4.88 16.02 -8.71
N LEU A 198 -4.51 16.80 -7.69
CA LEU A 198 -3.13 16.92 -7.24
C LEU A 198 -2.65 15.61 -6.60
N THR A 199 -1.48 15.15 -7.02
CA THR A 199 -0.79 13.99 -6.47
C THR A 199 0.52 14.42 -5.82
N VAL A 200 0.85 13.83 -4.66
CA VAL A 200 2.05 14.17 -3.88
C VAL A 200 2.86 12.90 -3.59
N PHE A 201 4.17 13.01 -3.69
CA PHE A 201 5.09 12.00 -3.16
C PHE A 201 5.61 12.43 -1.80
N GLN A 202 5.33 11.61 -0.75
CA GLN A 202 5.73 11.89 0.62
C GLN A 202 7.00 11.10 0.97
N GLU A 203 8.15 11.74 0.84
CA GLU A 203 9.46 11.11 1.07
C GLU A 203 9.65 10.55 2.47
N SER A 204 9.09 11.22 3.47
CA SER A 204 9.24 10.87 4.89
C SER A 204 8.32 9.73 5.33
N ALA A 205 7.32 9.35 4.52
CA ALA A 205 6.47 8.20 4.78
C ALA A 205 7.09 6.93 4.18
N ILE A 206 7.96 6.27 4.95
CA ILE A 206 8.78 5.15 4.46
C ILE A 206 8.16 3.82 4.87
N CYS A 207 7.94 2.93 3.88
CA CYS A 207 7.71 1.51 4.08
C CYS A 207 8.93 0.70 3.68
N HIS A 208 9.30 -0.25 4.51
CA HIS A 208 10.34 -1.23 4.20
C HIS A 208 9.76 -2.47 3.54
N PHE A 209 10.52 -3.10 2.67
CA PHE A 209 10.20 -4.39 2.07
C PHE A 209 11.46 -5.23 1.88
N ARG A 210 11.27 -6.55 1.73
CA ARG A 210 12.39 -7.49 1.50
C ARG A 210 12.59 -7.70 0.01
N CYS A 211 13.86 -7.68 -0.42
CA CYS A 211 14.21 -8.13 -1.77
C CYS A 211 14.25 -9.66 -1.81
N PRO A 212 13.92 -10.29 -2.96
CA PRO A 212 14.06 -11.73 -3.11
C PRO A 212 15.53 -12.14 -2.96
N GLU A 213 15.78 -13.13 -2.09
CA GLU A 213 17.13 -13.62 -1.76
C GLU A 213 17.54 -14.85 -2.58
N ILE A 214 16.57 -15.53 -3.20
CA ILE A 214 16.76 -16.75 -4.00
C ILE A 214 16.03 -16.64 -5.34
N PHE A 215 16.53 -17.35 -6.35
CA PHE A 215 15.95 -17.31 -7.70
C PHE A 215 14.48 -17.70 -7.78
N PRO A 216 13.97 -18.72 -7.09
CA PRO A 216 12.54 -19.05 -7.12
C PRO A 216 11.65 -17.89 -6.71
N ASP A 217 12.00 -17.16 -5.65
CA ASP A 217 11.22 -16.00 -5.17
C ASP A 217 11.31 -14.84 -6.17
N PHE A 218 12.49 -14.60 -6.74
CA PHE A 218 12.68 -13.58 -7.78
C PHE A 218 11.79 -13.85 -9.00
N PHE A 219 11.75 -15.08 -9.48
CA PHE A 219 10.88 -15.45 -10.61
C PHE A 219 9.40 -15.37 -10.24
N LYS A 220 9.02 -15.79 -9.03
CA LYS A 220 7.64 -15.70 -8.54
C LYS A 220 7.14 -14.25 -8.50
N GLU A 221 7.96 -13.30 -8.03
CA GLU A 221 7.61 -11.87 -8.06
C GLU A 221 7.45 -11.35 -9.49
N ARG A 222 8.37 -11.69 -10.39
CA ARG A 222 8.33 -11.21 -11.79
C ARG A 222 7.16 -11.79 -12.57
N THR A 223 6.75 -13.02 -12.31
CA THR A 223 5.58 -13.64 -12.95
C THR A 223 4.25 -13.10 -12.41
N LYS A 224 4.21 -12.62 -11.17
CA LYS A 224 3.01 -11.93 -10.64
C LYS A 224 2.68 -10.64 -11.42
N ILE A 225 3.67 -10.00 -12.01
CA ILE A 225 3.53 -8.76 -12.80
C ILE A 225 3.03 -9.05 -14.22
N ALA A 226 3.26 -10.27 -14.72
CA ALA A 226 2.95 -10.67 -16.09
C ALA A 226 1.61 -11.42 -16.23
N ALA A 227 0.91 -11.71 -15.13
CA ALA A 227 -0.37 -12.42 -15.05
C ALA A 227 -1.50 -11.49 -14.59
#